data_d1b31a0cc1f0e438537e381392ae810a
#
_entry.id   d1b31a0cc1f0e438537e381392ae810a
#
_cell.length_a   1.000
_cell.length_b   1.000
_cell.length_c   1.000
_cell.angle_alpha   90.00
_cell.angle_beta   90.00
_cell.angle_gamma   90.00
#
_symmetry.space_group_name_H-M   'P 1'
#
loop_
_entity.id
_entity.type
_entity.pdbx_description
1 polymer ?
#
loop_
_entity_poly.entity_id
_entity_poly.type
_entity_poly.pdbx_seq_one_letter_code
_entity_poly.pdbx_strand_id
1 'polypeptide(L)'
;MSLRRFSVLCVCWFCGLLIGPAVWAAGTSGTIESISADNNKLIVKPTGDKPKKVFSVPDGVKITVDGKAAKLSDLKDGQQITVFTNNSDTVTQIIVRNEKEKGAAPATAPTPKTTPKGKKSSTSAESSSDDNTSGKPGDSPQFRGPRRDGHAGTGNDIANSWPKSGPKPVWPANGLGAGYAAVSVANGRVYTMGAVGNDEKVFSLNERDGKQAWSVSTGGGAFREGQGDGPRCTPTVDGDRVYALGALGDLVCLDAKSGQRRWHKNILKEFDGRNITWGICESPLIDGDKVIVTPGGRGATVVALNKSNGSVIWKSRAPGDPKAGYASAITVEVGGVRQYVNFTASGLIGVRANDGEFLWENSSAANRTANCSAPVFHENHIFYGSGYGTGGACVRLESNGKTTRAEEIYKTKQMKNHHGGMVVVDGFLYGCDEERLTCLDVLSGKVIWQDRSPGKGSITFADGLLIVRSENGPVTLVEANSQQYVEKGQFDQPNRSRKNAWAYPVVANGHLYLRDQETLLCYDLRQ
;
A
#
# COMPACT_ATOMS: atom_id res chain seq x y z
N MET A 1 -2.00 68.96 -29.17
CA MET A 1 -2.83 69.72 -28.23
C MET A 1 -3.27 68.75 -27.15
N SER A 2 -2.59 68.79 -26.06
CA SER A 2 -2.94 69.23 -24.69
C SER A 2 -3.85 68.25 -23.95
N LEU A 3 -3.26 67.39 -23.13
CA LEU A 3 -3.21 67.34 -21.65
C LEU A 3 -4.58 67.36 -20.92
N ARG A 4 -4.88 66.33 -20.14
CA ARG A 4 -4.93 66.45 -18.64
C ARG A 4 -5.01 65.10 -17.94
N ARG A 5 -4.07 64.94 -17.02
CA ARG A 5 -4.01 63.88 -15.97
C ARG A 5 -5.12 64.10 -14.94
N PHE A 6 -5.71 63.02 -14.42
CA PHE A 6 -6.30 62.98 -13.09
C PHE A 6 -5.75 61.76 -12.37
N SER A 7 -4.95 62.04 -11.34
CA SER A 7 -4.53 61.08 -10.34
C SER A 7 -5.64 60.91 -9.32
N VAL A 8 -6.04 59.66 -9.05
CA VAL A 8 -6.84 59.32 -7.87
C VAL A 8 -5.97 58.42 -7.02
N LEU A 9 -5.54 58.92 -5.85
CA LEU A 9 -4.90 58.17 -4.79
C LEU A 9 -5.97 57.25 -4.18
N CYS A 10 -5.77 55.96 -4.28
CA CYS A 10 -6.49 54.98 -3.45
C CYS A 10 -5.50 54.40 -2.45
N VAL A 11 -5.65 54.81 -1.19
CA VAL A 11 -4.91 54.28 -0.04
C VAL A 11 -5.49 52.89 0.27
N CYS A 12 -4.81 51.84 -0.15
CA CYS A 12 -5.10 50.48 0.34
C CYS A 12 -4.21 50.18 1.53
N TRP A 13 -4.86 49.97 2.65
CA TRP A 13 -4.26 49.39 3.85
C TRP A 13 -3.75 47.97 3.55
N PHE A 14 -2.43 47.81 3.57
CA PHE A 14 -1.79 46.50 3.60
C PHE A 14 -1.88 45.96 5.03
N CYS A 15 -2.82 45.05 5.26
CA CYS A 15 -2.75 44.11 6.38
C CYS A 15 -1.79 43.00 5.97
N GLY A 16 -0.52 43.16 6.33
CA GLY A 16 0.52 42.15 6.11
C GLY A 16 0.30 40.98 7.05
N LEU A 17 -0.31 39.91 6.59
CA LEU A 17 -0.15 38.59 7.20
C LEU A 17 1.23 38.08 6.80
N LEU A 18 2.15 38.13 7.74
CA LEU A 18 3.44 37.46 7.68
C LEU A 18 3.19 35.94 7.68
N ILE A 19 3.16 35.32 6.51
CA ILE A 19 3.32 33.88 6.37
C ILE A 19 4.81 33.60 6.64
N GLY A 20 5.12 33.19 7.86
CA GLY A 20 6.43 32.70 8.22
C GLY A 20 6.77 31.41 7.47
N PRO A 21 8.04 31.17 7.14
CA PRO A 21 8.47 29.94 6.46
C PRO A 21 8.14 28.71 7.33
N ALA A 22 7.70 27.63 6.70
CA ALA A 22 7.46 26.34 7.33
C ALA A 22 8.68 25.88 8.12
N VAL A 23 8.48 25.67 9.40
CA VAL A 23 9.52 25.40 10.38
C VAL A 23 9.74 23.89 10.47
N TRP A 24 10.93 23.43 10.18
CA TRP A 24 11.34 22.02 10.17
C TRP A 24 11.47 21.49 11.59
N ALA A 25 10.78 20.39 11.92
CA ALA A 25 10.90 19.73 13.21
C ALA A 25 12.15 18.83 13.23
N ALA A 26 13.09 19.11 14.14
CA ALA A 26 14.21 18.21 14.43
C ALA A 26 13.76 17.19 15.49
N GLY A 27 13.82 15.88 15.19
CA GLY A 27 13.50 14.81 16.15
C GLY A 27 14.72 14.43 17.00
N THR A 28 14.56 14.37 18.32
CA THR A 28 15.55 13.81 19.25
C THR A 28 14.97 12.54 19.88
N SER A 29 15.49 11.37 19.50
CA SER A 29 15.12 10.08 20.12
C SER A 29 16.05 9.71 21.26
N GLY A 30 15.53 9.09 22.30
CA GLY A 30 16.30 8.71 23.48
C GLY A 30 15.41 8.11 24.57
N THR A 31 15.95 8.03 25.78
CA THR A 31 15.25 7.55 26.97
C THR A 31 14.91 8.72 27.89
N ILE A 32 13.72 8.75 28.45
CA ILE A 32 13.35 9.72 29.48
C ILE A 32 14.21 9.47 30.72
N GLU A 33 14.94 10.47 31.13
CA GLU A 33 15.74 10.40 32.36
C GLU A 33 15.02 11.02 33.54
N SER A 34 14.28 12.09 33.35
CA SER A 34 13.41 12.67 34.35
C SER A 34 12.36 13.61 33.76
N ILE A 35 11.23 13.72 34.44
CA ILE A 35 10.11 14.58 34.09
C ILE A 35 9.76 15.47 35.26
N SER A 36 9.58 16.75 35.01
CA SER A 36 9.00 17.70 35.96
C SER A 36 7.75 18.30 35.35
N ALA A 37 6.60 17.68 35.63
CA ALA A 37 5.31 18.13 35.09
C ALA A 37 4.96 19.54 35.58
N ASP A 38 5.30 19.88 36.84
CA ASP A 38 5.01 21.19 37.43
C ASP A 38 5.80 22.34 36.78
N ASN A 39 6.94 22.04 36.16
CA ASN A 39 7.79 23.01 35.47
C ASN A 39 7.80 22.82 33.96
N ASN A 40 6.95 21.97 33.42
CA ASN A 40 6.88 21.63 31.98
C ASN A 40 8.25 21.25 31.38
N LYS A 41 9.10 20.53 32.14
CA LYS A 41 10.45 20.12 31.73
C LYS A 41 10.56 18.62 31.54
N LEU A 42 11.27 18.24 30.49
CA LEU A 42 11.56 16.87 30.13
C LEU A 42 13.05 16.73 29.86
N ILE A 43 13.74 15.84 30.57
CA ILE A 43 15.15 15.51 30.34
C ILE A 43 15.24 14.19 29.61
N VAL A 44 15.87 14.20 28.44
CA VAL A 44 16.05 13.04 27.58
C VAL A 44 17.55 12.73 27.45
N LYS A 45 17.92 11.49 27.66
CA LYS A 45 19.23 10.94 27.30
C LYS A 45 19.13 10.44 25.85
N PRO A 46 19.69 11.16 24.86
CA PRO A 46 19.60 10.75 23.46
C PRO A 46 20.27 9.40 23.22
N THR A 47 19.81 8.67 22.18
CA THR A 47 20.42 7.41 21.74
C THR A 47 21.84 7.67 21.22
N GLY A 48 22.81 6.84 21.68
CA GLY A 48 24.25 6.98 21.41
C GLY A 48 24.96 7.93 22.40
N ASP A 49 26.26 8.17 22.18
CA ASP A 49 27.15 9.01 23.07
C ASP A 49 26.90 10.52 22.89
N LYS A 50 25.66 10.96 23.07
CA LYS A 50 25.30 12.38 22.99
C LYS A 50 24.96 12.93 24.39
N PRO A 51 25.25 14.21 24.66
CA PRO A 51 24.91 14.83 25.93
C PRO A 51 23.38 14.87 26.12
N LYS A 52 22.96 14.81 27.40
CA LYS A 52 21.57 14.94 27.82
C LYS A 52 20.96 16.24 27.28
N LYS A 53 19.71 16.16 26.81
CA LYS A 53 18.94 17.32 26.35
C LYS A 53 17.80 17.63 27.32
N VAL A 54 17.64 18.88 27.66
CA VAL A 54 16.52 19.40 28.46
C VAL A 54 15.56 20.11 27.53
N PHE A 55 14.30 19.67 27.52
CA PHE A 55 13.23 20.26 26.73
C PHE A 55 12.24 20.99 27.64
N SER A 56 11.87 22.21 27.27
CA SER A 56 10.68 22.87 27.83
C SER A 56 9.50 22.50 26.95
N VAL A 57 8.47 21.92 27.54
CA VAL A 57 7.28 21.42 26.84
C VAL A 57 6.16 22.45 26.98
N PRO A 58 5.81 23.22 25.93
CA PRO A 58 4.75 24.21 25.98
C PRO A 58 3.38 23.55 26.24
N ASP A 59 2.44 24.32 26.80
CA ASP A 59 1.04 23.88 26.91
C ASP A 59 0.45 23.61 25.52
N GLY A 60 -0.32 22.51 25.41
CA GLY A 60 -0.97 22.13 24.16
C GLY A 60 -0.10 21.33 23.20
N VAL A 61 1.14 20.94 23.58
CA VAL A 61 1.96 20.01 22.79
C VAL A 61 1.27 18.65 22.68
N LYS A 62 1.19 18.12 21.45
CA LYS A 62 0.64 16.78 21.21
C LYS A 62 1.55 15.71 21.79
N ILE A 63 1.12 15.01 22.81
CA ILE A 63 1.85 13.91 23.45
C ILE A 63 1.08 12.61 23.20
N THR A 64 1.78 11.57 22.76
CA THR A 64 1.20 10.23 22.57
C THR A 64 2.06 9.16 23.22
N VAL A 65 1.42 8.16 23.87
CA VAL A 65 2.04 6.95 24.41
C VAL A 65 1.40 5.76 23.71
N ASP A 66 2.18 4.98 22.97
CA ASP A 66 1.71 3.84 22.16
C ASP A 66 0.54 4.23 21.22
N GLY A 67 0.64 5.43 20.62
CA GLY A 67 -0.36 5.97 19.71
C GLY A 67 -1.61 6.59 20.36
N LYS A 68 -1.76 6.51 21.69
CA LYS A 68 -2.89 7.11 22.44
C LYS A 68 -2.51 8.50 22.97
N ALA A 69 -3.44 9.45 22.92
CA ALA A 69 -3.21 10.78 23.49
C ALA A 69 -2.89 10.68 24.99
N ALA A 70 -1.89 11.44 25.43
CA ALA A 70 -1.40 11.45 26.81
C ALA A 70 -1.04 12.88 27.24
N LYS A 71 -0.84 13.05 28.55
CA LYS A 71 -0.32 14.30 29.13
C LYS A 71 1.14 14.12 29.54
N LEU A 72 1.87 15.21 29.77
CA LEU A 72 3.25 15.14 30.25
C LEU A 72 3.36 14.39 31.58
N SER A 73 2.36 14.53 32.46
CA SER A 73 2.23 13.81 33.73
C SER A 73 2.05 12.29 33.62
N ASP A 74 1.64 11.79 32.46
CA ASP A 74 1.42 10.36 32.23
C ASP A 74 2.70 9.63 31.82
N LEU A 75 3.74 10.38 31.47
CA LEU A 75 5.04 9.84 31.08
C LEU A 75 5.83 9.37 32.30
N LYS A 76 6.73 8.40 32.11
CA LYS A 76 7.54 7.83 33.17
C LYS A 76 9.02 7.82 32.79
N ASP A 77 9.88 7.93 33.78
CA ASP A 77 11.32 7.74 33.61
C ASP A 77 11.61 6.35 33.04
N GLY A 78 12.62 6.27 32.18
CA GLY A 78 13.01 5.04 31.50
C GLY A 78 12.25 4.73 30.19
N GLN A 79 11.16 5.44 29.87
CA GLN A 79 10.44 5.21 28.62
C GLN A 79 11.23 5.67 27.39
N GLN A 80 11.09 4.95 26.29
CA GLN A 80 11.65 5.37 24.99
C GLN A 80 10.80 6.48 24.38
N ILE A 81 11.45 7.57 23.98
CA ILE A 81 10.79 8.80 23.56
C ILE A 81 11.41 9.39 22.30
N THR A 82 10.58 10.02 21.48
CA THR A 82 11.01 10.93 20.42
C THR A 82 10.38 12.30 20.64
N VAL A 83 11.22 13.34 20.80
CA VAL A 83 10.80 14.72 20.96
C VAL A 83 11.07 15.47 19.67
N PHE A 84 10.05 16.09 19.08
CA PHE A 84 10.15 16.91 17.89
C PHE A 84 10.17 18.39 18.28
N THR A 85 11.12 19.12 17.70
CA THR A 85 11.27 20.57 17.93
C THR A 85 11.26 21.33 16.61
N ASN A 86 10.79 22.58 16.63
CA ASN A 86 10.90 23.48 15.50
C ASN A 86 12.31 24.10 15.40
N ASN A 87 12.55 24.97 14.42
CA ASN A 87 13.86 25.65 14.21
C ASN A 87 14.30 26.56 15.37
N SER A 88 13.41 26.84 16.31
CA SER A 88 13.70 27.63 17.53
C SER A 88 13.83 26.73 18.76
N ASP A 89 14.08 25.41 18.57
CA ASP A 89 14.16 24.38 19.62
C ASP A 89 12.91 24.25 20.50
N THR A 90 11.75 24.79 20.06
CA THR A 90 10.49 24.65 20.78
C THR A 90 9.87 23.28 20.48
N VAL A 91 9.48 22.54 21.52
CA VAL A 91 8.81 21.22 21.38
C VAL A 91 7.46 21.38 20.70
N THR A 92 7.23 20.61 19.63
CA THR A 92 5.98 20.59 18.86
C THR A 92 5.20 19.30 19.02
N GLN A 93 5.90 18.18 19.27
CA GLN A 93 5.27 16.87 19.47
C GLN A 93 6.16 15.97 20.32
N ILE A 94 5.55 15.06 21.08
CA ILE A 94 6.22 14.02 21.87
C ILE A 94 5.56 12.67 21.59
N ILE A 95 6.38 11.68 21.22
CA ILE A 95 5.93 10.29 20.99
C ILE A 95 6.70 9.38 21.96
N VAL A 96 5.98 8.58 22.73
CA VAL A 96 6.53 7.59 23.68
C VAL A 96 6.09 6.20 23.27
N ARG A 97 7.01 5.23 23.34
CA ARG A 97 6.73 3.81 23.11
C ARG A 97 7.20 3.00 24.32
N ASN A 98 6.32 2.15 24.84
CA ASN A 98 6.67 1.23 25.92
C ASN A 98 7.24 -0.06 25.31
N GLU A 99 8.42 -0.48 25.74
CA GLU A 99 8.93 -1.82 25.41
C GLU A 99 8.01 -2.86 26.06
N LYS A 100 7.50 -3.81 25.29
CA LYS A 100 6.83 -4.99 25.84
C LYS A 100 7.85 -5.79 26.60
N GLU A 101 7.63 -6.01 27.91
CA GLU A 101 8.45 -6.86 28.76
C GLU A 101 8.64 -8.24 28.13
N LYS A 102 9.89 -8.68 27.99
CA LYS A 102 10.23 -10.07 27.64
C LYS A 102 9.75 -10.98 28.78
N GLY A 103 8.71 -11.77 28.48
CA GLY A 103 8.09 -12.68 29.43
C GLY A 103 9.05 -13.73 29.96
N ALA A 104 9.05 -13.92 31.29
CA ALA A 104 9.56 -15.09 32.00
C ALA A 104 8.57 -16.24 31.83
N ALA A 105 9.09 -17.47 31.74
CA ALA A 105 8.37 -18.71 31.47
C ALA A 105 7.40 -19.12 32.61
N PRO A 106 6.42 -20.01 32.34
CA PRO A 106 5.18 -20.11 33.08
C PRO A 106 5.24 -21.11 34.24
N ALA A 107 4.53 -20.82 35.32
CA ALA A 107 4.12 -21.80 36.35
C ALA A 107 2.60 -21.99 36.32
N THR A 108 2.25 -23.23 36.13
CA THR A 108 0.98 -23.98 36.30
C THR A 108 -0.31 -23.29 36.79
N ALA A 109 -1.38 -23.63 36.07
CA ALA A 109 -2.79 -23.32 36.31
C ALA A 109 -3.37 -23.98 37.61
N PRO A 110 -4.53 -23.49 38.11
CA PRO A 110 -5.78 -24.25 37.90
C PRO A 110 -7.02 -23.38 37.53
N THR A 111 -7.90 -24.02 36.80
CA THR A 111 -9.22 -23.65 36.30
C THR A 111 -10.34 -23.75 37.36
N PRO A 112 -11.64 -23.49 37.04
CA PRO A 112 -12.33 -22.24 36.78
C PRO A 112 -13.54 -21.97 37.71
N LYS A 113 -14.15 -20.79 37.68
CA LYS A 113 -15.57 -20.62 38.10
C LYS A 113 -16.27 -19.46 37.38
N THR A 114 -17.45 -19.77 36.95
CA THR A 114 -18.56 -19.13 36.27
C THR A 114 -18.99 -17.70 36.66
N THR A 115 -19.36 -16.93 35.64
CA THR A 115 -20.34 -15.84 35.36
C THR A 115 -21.26 -15.32 36.52
N PRO A 116 -21.86 -14.08 36.45
CA PRO A 116 -22.59 -13.50 35.30
C PRO A 116 -22.57 -11.96 35.09
N LYS A 117 -22.92 -11.58 33.86
CA LYS A 117 -23.63 -10.40 33.32
C LYS A 117 -23.67 -9.04 34.06
N GLY A 118 -23.30 -7.97 33.33
CA GLY A 118 -23.74 -6.60 33.57
C GLY A 118 -23.36 -5.65 32.40
N LYS A 119 -24.37 -5.20 31.67
CA LYS A 119 -24.34 -4.17 30.61
C LYS A 119 -23.90 -2.81 31.14
N LYS A 120 -23.07 -2.04 30.38
CA LYS A 120 -23.42 -0.72 29.84
C LYS A 120 -22.29 -0.12 28.99
N SER A 121 -22.72 0.50 27.95
CA SER A 121 -22.08 1.21 26.86
C SER A 121 -21.19 2.37 27.26
N SER A 122 -20.08 2.55 26.54
CA SER A 122 -19.56 3.88 26.18
C SER A 122 -18.80 3.74 24.86
N THR A 123 -19.31 4.43 23.88
CA THR A 123 -18.84 4.60 22.51
C THR A 123 -17.49 5.29 22.50
N SER A 124 -16.46 4.60 22.03
CA SER A 124 -15.26 5.20 21.47
C SER A 124 -15.19 4.76 20.00
N ALA A 125 -15.12 5.74 19.10
CA ALA A 125 -15.04 5.50 17.67
C ALA A 125 -13.70 4.83 17.34
N GLU A 126 -13.72 3.51 17.28
CA GLU A 126 -12.72 2.71 16.58
C GLU A 126 -13.04 2.81 15.08
N SER A 127 -12.05 3.17 14.29
CA SER A 127 -12.12 3.07 12.84
C SER A 127 -12.31 1.60 12.48
N SER A 128 -13.56 1.18 12.32
CA SER A 128 -13.91 -0.11 11.75
C SER A 128 -13.58 -0.07 10.26
N SER A 129 -12.34 -0.43 9.90
CA SER A 129 -12.09 -1.00 8.61
C SER A 129 -12.72 -2.40 8.63
N ASP A 130 -13.95 -2.53 8.19
CA ASP A 130 -14.52 -3.82 7.83
C ASP A 130 -13.59 -4.44 6.78
N ASP A 131 -12.77 -5.38 7.23
CA ASP A 131 -11.86 -6.22 6.43
C ASP A 131 -12.77 -7.16 5.61
N ASN A 132 -13.26 -6.66 4.49
CA ASN A 132 -14.33 -7.29 3.70
C ASN A 132 -13.81 -8.32 2.70
N THR A 133 -12.56 -8.76 2.84
CA THR A 133 -12.04 -9.94 2.14
C THR A 133 -12.03 -11.11 3.10
N SER A 134 -12.84 -12.13 2.82
CA SER A 134 -12.99 -13.35 3.61
C SER A 134 -11.75 -14.26 3.52
N GLY A 135 -10.63 -13.79 4.09
CA GLY A 135 -9.41 -14.57 4.29
C GLY A 135 -9.23 -14.96 5.76
N LYS A 136 -8.54 -16.06 6.03
CA LYS A 136 -8.06 -16.41 7.37
C LYS A 136 -6.85 -15.52 7.71
N PRO A 137 -6.51 -15.34 8.99
CA PRO A 137 -5.21 -14.81 9.38
C PRO A 137 -4.10 -15.52 8.60
N GLY A 138 -3.16 -14.79 8.03
CA GLY A 138 -2.09 -15.32 7.19
C GLY A 138 -2.41 -15.39 5.68
N ASP A 139 -3.68 -15.44 5.27
CA ASP A 139 -4.05 -15.41 3.85
C ASP A 139 -3.64 -14.07 3.17
N SER A 140 -3.40 -14.15 1.85
CA SER A 140 -3.20 -13.00 0.96
C SER A 140 -4.21 -13.08 -0.19
N PRO A 141 -5.49 -12.76 0.04
CA PRO A 141 -6.58 -13.11 -0.87
C PRO A 141 -6.64 -12.24 -2.13
N GLN A 142 -5.82 -11.20 -2.23
CA GLN A 142 -5.86 -10.25 -3.34
C GLN A 142 -4.49 -9.58 -3.58
N PHE A 143 -4.46 -8.69 -4.56
CA PHE A 143 -3.31 -7.89 -4.93
C PHE A 143 -2.73 -7.13 -3.72
N ARG A 144 -1.44 -7.35 -3.44
CA ARG A 144 -0.67 -6.68 -2.39
C ARG A 144 -1.22 -6.86 -0.98
N GLY A 145 -1.71 -8.07 -0.67
CA GLY A 145 -2.17 -8.43 0.68
C GLY A 145 -3.62 -8.06 0.98
N PRO A 146 -4.11 -8.40 2.17
CA PRO A 146 -5.53 -8.31 2.51
C PRO A 146 -6.11 -6.89 2.36
N ARG A 147 -5.31 -5.85 2.59
CA ARG A 147 -5.74 -4.44 2.52
C ARG A 147 -5.25 -3.70 1.27
N ARG A 148 -4.57 -4.38 0.34
CA ARG A 148 -3.99 -3.80 -0.90
C ARG A 148 -2.92 -2.72 -0.64
N ASP A 149 -2.36 -2.67 0.55
CA ASP A 149 -1.37 -1.69 1.02
C ASP A 149 0.08 -2.21 0.96
N GLY A 150 0.29 -3.46 0.55
CA GLY A 150 1.59 -4.11 0.50
C GLY A 150 2.00 -4.81 1.78
N HIS A 151 1.11 -4.84 2.77
CA HIS A 151 1.30 -5.61 4.00
C HIS A 151 0.74 -7.01 3.83
N ALA A 152 1.51 -8.01 4.18
CA ALA A 152 1.02 -9.37 4.34
C ALA A 152 0.01 -9.46 5.50
N GLY A 153 -0.84 -10.46 5.48
CA GLY A 153 -1.72 -10.79 6.59
C GLY A 153 -0.93 -11.02 7.89
N THR A 154 -1.61 -11.00 9.02
CA THR A 154 -1.01 -11.31 10.33
C THR A 154 -0.81 -12.81 10.53
N GLY A 155 0.13 -13.22 11.39
CA GLY A 155 0.35 -14.63 11.73
C GLY A 155 1.18 -15.41 10.71
N ASN A 156 2.08 -14.72 10.01
CA ASN A 156 3.04 -15.38 9.10
C ASN A 156 4.24 -15.96 9.87
N ASP A 157 4.64 -15.35 11.00
CA ASP A 157 5.72 -15.79 11.89
C ASP A 157 7.03 -16.04 11.14
N ILE A 158 7.42 -15.07 10.27
CA ILE A 158 8.62 -15.23 9.43
C ILE A 158 9.92 -15.06 10.23
N ALA A 159 10.96 -15.79 9.81
CA ALA A 159 12.29 -15.69 10.40
C ALA A 159 12.88 -14.29 10.23
N ASN A 160 13.59 -13.80 11.26
CA ASN A 160 14.19 -12.47 11.29
C ASN A 160 15.41 -12.31 10.37
N SER A 161 15.93 -13.39 9.80
CA SER A 161 17.07 -13.39 8.87
C SER A 161 17.05 -14.65 8.04
N TRP A 162 17.68 -14.58 6.85
CA TRP A 162 17.87 -15.74 5.99
C TRP A 162 19.31 -16.21 6.00
N PRO A 163 19.57 -17.53 5.90
CA PRO A 163 20.90 -18.05 5.62
C PRO A 163 21.35 -17.65 4.21
N LYS A 164 22.64 -17.78 3.91
CA LYS A 164 23.19 -17.47 2.55
C LYS A 164 22.54 -18.28 1.42
N SER A 165 21.97 -19.44 1.73
CA SER A 165 21.22 -20.26 0.77
C SER A 165 19.80 -19.75 0.50
N GLY A 166 19.35 -18.71 1.20
CA GLY A 166 17.97 -18.26 1.20
C GLY A 166 17.04 -19.13 2.03
N PRO A 167 15.74 -18.82 2.05
CA PRO A 167 14.73 -19.62 2.73
C PRO A 167 14.57 -20.98 2.07
N LYS A 168 14.06 -21.95 2.83
CA LYS A 168 13.92 -23.35 2.38
C LYS A 168 12.87 -23.49 1.28
N PRO A 169 13.23 -24.03 0.10
CA PRO A 169 12.25 -24.34 -0.94
C PRO A 169 11.23 -25.38 -0.47
N VAL A 170 9.95 -25.17 -0.79
CA VAL A 170 8.86 -26.10 -0.49
C VAL A 170 8.46 -26.86 -1.76
N TRP A 171 8.05 -26.12 -2.80
CA TRP A 171 7.70 -26.71 -4.10
C TRP A 171 7.82 -25.68 -5.23
N PRO A 172 8.13 -26.15 -6.46
CA PRO A 172 7.92 -25.40 -7.69
C PRO A 172 6.64 -25.86 -8.39
N ALA A 173 5.95 -24.92 -9.06
CA ALA A 173 4.90 -25.23 -10.04
C ALA A 173 5.28 -24.64 -11.40
N ASN A 174 5.12 -25.40 -12.48
CA ASN A 174 5.50 -25.03 -13.85
C ASN A 174 4.28 -25.09 -14.79
N GLY A 175 4.43 -24.57 -16.02
CA GLY A 175 3.39 -24.63 -17.04
C GLY A 175 2.27 -23.60 -16.84
N LEU A 176 2.54 -22.56 -16.02
CA LEU A 176 1.56 -21.52 -15.74
C LEU A 176 1.49 -20.44 -16.84
N GLY A 177 2.24 -20.61 -17.92
CA GLY A 177 2.25 -19.72 -19.07
C GLY A 177 2.97 -18.38 -18.84
N ALA A 178 3.12 -17.60 -19.89
CA ALA A 178 3.74 -16.27 -19.82
C ALA A 178 2.85 -15.28 -19.08
N GLY A 179 3.47 -14.32 -18.35
CA GLY A 179 2.75 -13.26 -17.67
C GLY A 179 3.47 -12.75 -16.43
N TYR A 180 2.89 -11.71 -15.84
CA TYR A 180 3.45 -11.00 -14.68
C TYR A 180 2.46 -10.93 -13.51
N ALA A 181 1.40 -11.73 -13.55
CA ALA A 181 0.46 -11.85 -12.45
C ALA A 181 1.17 -12.37 -11.19
N ALA A 182 1.00 -11.70 -10.07
CA ALA A 182 1.35 -12.28 -8.78
C ALA A 182 0.31 -13.34 -8.38
N VAL A 183 0.41 -13.86 -7.17
CA VAL A 183 -0.55 -14.84 -6.67
C VAL A 183 -1.48 -14.22 -5.62
N SER A 184 -2.68 -14.78 -5.48
CA SER A 184 -3.47 -14.68 -4.27
C SER A 184 -3.54 -16.06 -3.59
N VAL A 185 -3.55 -16.05 -2.26
CA VAL A 185 -3.55 -17.26 -1.43
C VAL A 185 -4.72 -17.18 -0.47
N ALA A 186 -5.63 -18.14 -0.56
CA ALA A 186 -6.77 -18.19 0.34
C ALA A 186 -7.34 -19.61 0.42
N ASN A 187 -7.78 -19.99 1.61
CA ASN A 187 -8.50 -21.25 1.83
C ASN A 187 -7.74 -22.51 1.34
N GLY A 188 -6.41 -22.54 1.48
CA GLY A 188 -5.56 -23.68 1.06
C GLY A 188 -5.33 -23.76 -0.45
N ARG A 189 -5.57 -22.66 -1.17
CA ARG A 189 -5.39 -22.54 -2.63
C ARG A 189 -4.53 -21.34 -2.98
N VAL A 190 -3.78 -21.49 -4.06
CA VAL A 190 -3.01 -20.41 -4.70
C VAL A 190 -3.61 -20.14 -6.08
N TYR A 191 -3.91 -18.89 -6.37
CA TYR A 191 -4.50 -18.49 -7.65
C TYR A 191 -3.56 -17.52 -8.37
N THR A 192 -3.42 -17.69 -9.68
CA THR A 192 -2.62 -16.82 -10.54
C THR A 192 -3.17 -16.81 -11.96
N MET A 193 -2.56 -16.03 -12.84
CA MET A 193 -2.91 -15.99 -14.26
C MET A 193 -1.67 -16.18 -15.14
N GLY A 194 -1.88 -16.62 -16.36
CA GLY A 194 -0.82 -16.71 -17.39
C GLY A 194 -1.39 -17.04 -18.76
N ALA A 195 -0.61 -16.72 -19.80
CA ALA A 195 -0.95 -17.00 -21.19
C ALA A 195 -0.35 -18.33 -21.64
N VAL A 196 -1.21 -19.28 -22.01
CA VAL A 196 -0.82 -20.58 -22.56
C VAL A 196 -1.40 -20.70 -23.98
N GLY A 197 -0.53 -20.86 -24.95
CA GLY A 197 -0.96 -20.78 -26.34
C GLY A 197 -1.59 -19.42 -26.65
N ASN A 198 -2.77 -19.41 -27.25
CA ASN A 198 -3.50 -18.20 -27.60
C ASN A 198 -4.54 -17.80 -26.54
N ASP A 199 -4.40 -18.23 -25.29
CA ASP A 199 -5.41 -18.06 -24.28
C ASP A 199 -4.82 -17.57 -22.96
N GLU A 200 -5.48 -16.59 -22.31
CA GLU A 200 -5.19 -16.21 -20.94
C GLU A 200 -6.02 -17.07 -20.00
N LYS A 201 -5.37 -17.69 -19.04
CA LYS A 201 -5.99 -18.61 -18.08
C LYS A 201 -5.80 -18.13 -16.65
N VAL A 202 -6.82 -18.44 -15.84
CA VAL A 202 -6.74 -18.42 -14.39
C VAL A 202 -6.40 -19.82 -13.92
N PHE A 203 -5.43 -19.95 -13.03
CA PHE A 203 -5.00 -21.21 -12.43
C PHE A 203 -5.35 -21.24 -10.95
N SER A 204 -5.76 -22.40 -10.46
CA SER A 204 -5.83 -22.71 -9.04
C SER A 204 -4.90 -23.87 -8.74
N LEU A 205 -4.01 -23.67 -7.77
CA LEU A 205 -3.08 -24.68 -7.30
C LEU A 205 -3.41 -25.03 -5.84
N ASN A 206 -3.04 -26.22 -5.41
CA ASN A 206 -3.07 -26.61 -4.02
C ASN A 206 -1.91 -25.90 -3.29
N GLU A 207 -2.18 -25.21 -2.21
CA GLU A 207 -1.18 -24.45 -1.45
C GLU A 207 -0.07 -25.34 -0.89
N ARG A 208 -0.40 -26.55 -0.46
CA ARG A 208 0.53 -27.46 0.20
C ARG A 208 1.62 -28.02 -0.72
N ASP A 209 1.28 -28.33 -1.98
CA ASP A 209 2.16 -29.07 -2.89
C ASP A 209 2.28 -28.48 -4.30
N GLY A 210 1.67 -27.31 -4.56
CA GLY A 210 1.72 -26.62 -5.84
C GLY A 210 1.00 -27.32 -6.99
N LYS A 211 0.32 -28.44 -6.77
CA LYS A 211 -0.38 -29.17 -7.84
C LYS A 211 -1.57 -28.39 -8.35
N GLN A 212 -1.70 -28.33 -9.67
CA GLN A 212 -2.86 -27.70 -10.32
C GLN A 212 -4.14 -28.44 -9.98
N ALA A 213 -5.11 -27.69 -9.45
CA ALA A 213 -6.46 -28.19 -9.20
C ALA A 213 -7.37 -27.99 -10.43
N TRP A 214 -7.28 -26.78 -11.01
CA TRP A 214 -7.99 -26.42 -12.23
C TRP A 214 -7.31 -25.26 -12.95
N SER A 215 -7.62 -25.10 -14.25
CA SER A 215 -7.32 -23.90 -15.01
C SER A 215 -8.47 -23.58 -15.95
N VAL A 216 -8.79 -22.28 -16.11
CA VAL A 216 -9.97 -21.83 -16.90
C VAL A 216 -9.57 -20.61 -17.71
N SER A 217 -10.00 -20.58 -18.98
CA SER A 217 -9.84 -19.44 -19.88
C SER A 217 -10.64 -18.23 -19.41
N THR A 218 -10.07 -17.03 -19.54
CA THR A 218 -10.80 -15.77 -19.39
C THR A 218 -11.75 -15.50 -20.57
N GLY A 219 -11.45 -16.05 -21.75
CA GLY A 219 -12.31 -15.98 -22.94
C GLY A 219 -11.89 -14.94 -23.98
N GLY A 220 -10.89 -14.10 -23.72
CA GLY A 220 -10.53 -12.99 -24.61
C GLY A 220 -9.32 -13.21 -25.52
N GLY A 221 -8.67 -14.36 -25.41
CA GLY A 221 -7.38 -14.62 -26.08
C GLY A 221 -6.20 -14.11 -25.26
N ALA A 222 -4.98 -14.38 -25.73
CA ALA A 222 -3.75 -13.98 -25.06
C ALA A 222 -3.27 -12.62 -25.55
N PHE A 223 -2.96 -11.73 -24.61
CA PHE A 223 -2.27 -10.48 -24.91
C PHE A 223 -0.83 -10.75 -25.37
N ARG A 224 -0.44 -10.16 -26.50
CA ARG A 224 0.86 -10.28 -27.12
C ARG A 224 1.40 -8.90 -27.50
N GLU A 225 2.57 -8.57 -26.97
CA GLU A 225 3.20 -7.27 -27.27
C GLU A 225 4.74 -7.42 -27.45
N GLY A 226 5.28 -8.64 -27.26
CA GLY A 226 6.68 -8.97 -27.47
C GLY A 226 7.61 -8.68 -26.29
N GLN A 227 7.42 -7.58 -25.59
CA GLN A 227 8.22 -7.24 -24.39
C GLN A 227 7.58 -7.72 -23.09
N GLY A 228 6.28 -7.98 -23.10
CA GLY A 228 5.56 -8.32 -21.89
C GLY A 228 4.26 -9.04 -22.16
N ASP A 229 4.32 -10.21 -22.78
CA ASP A 229 3.15 -11.03 -23.08
C ASP A 229 2.43 -11.53 -21.83
N GLY A 230 1.12 -11.72 -21.97
CA GLY A 230 0.26 -12.32 -20.97
C GLY A 230 -0.28 -11.36 -19.90
N PRO A 231 -1.13 -11.89 -19.00
CA PRO A 231 -1.84 -11.09 -17.99
C PRO A 231 -0.91 -10.62 -16.87
N ARG A 232 -1.31 -9.52 -16.23
CA ARG A 232 -0.62 -8.91 -15.08
C ARG A 232 -1.49 -8.83 -13.83
N CYS A 233 -2.78 -9.05 -13.98
CA CYS A 233 -3.74 -9.05 -12.90
C CYS A 233 -3.44 -10.14 -11.87
N THR A 234 -3.41 -9.79 -10.60
CA THR A 234 -3.50 -10.76 -9.51
C THR A 234 -4.98 -11.06 -9.28
N PRO A 235 -5.43 -12.34 -9.34
CA PRO A 235 -6.79 -12.69 -9.02
C PRO A 235 -7.20 -12.25 -7.62
N THR A 236 -8.45 -11.86 -7.43
CA THR A 236 -9.01 -11.53 -6.10
C THR A 236 -9.95 -12.63 -5.66
N VAL A 237 -9.73 -13.16 -4.46
CA VAL A 237 -10.57 -14.20 -3.83
C VAL A 237 -11.50 -13.55 -2.82
N ASP A 238 -12.80 -13.86 -2.94
CA ASP A 238 -13.82 -13.41 -1.99
C ASP A 238 -14.79 -14.59 -1.72
N GLY A 239 -14.61 -15.21 -0.57
CA GLY A 239 -15.37 -16.39 -0.17
C GLY A 239 -15.21 -17.56 -1.15
N ASP A 240 -16.30 -17.92 -1.81
CA ASP A 240 -16.38 -19.00 -2.79
C ASP A 240 -16.14 -18.54 -4.25
N ARG A 241 -15.61 -17.32 -4.45
CA ARG A 241 -15.44 -16.70 -5.76
C ARG A 241 -14.01 -16.23 -6.00
N VAL A 242 -13.61 -16.30 -7.26
CA VAL A 242 -12.36 -15.73 -7.77
C VAL A 242 -12.69 -14.76 -8.90
N TYR A 243 -12.19 -13.55 -8.81
CA TYR A 243 -12.32 -12.52 -9.84
C TYR A 243 -10.97 -12.30 -10.51
N ALA A 244 -10.94 -12.34 -11.82
CA ALA A 244 -9.72 -12.17 -12.59
C ALA A 244 -9.99 -11.34 -13.85
N LEU A 245 -9.04 -10.46 -14.20
CA LEU A 245 -9.16 -9.55 -15.33
C LEU A 245 -8.01 -9.80 -16.30
N GLY A 246 -8.35 -10.25 -17.51
CA GLY A 246 -7.41 -10.45 -18.60
C GLY A 246 -6.92 -9.12 -19.18
N ALA A 247 -5.74 -9.14 -19.80
CA ALA A 247 -5.11 -7.93 -20.37
C ALA A 247 -5.90 -7.34 -21.55
N LEU A 248 -6.82 -8.10 -22.15
CA LEU A 248 -7.74 -7.62 -23.19
C LEU A 248 -9.10 -7.16 -22.65
N GLY A 249 -9.22 -7.03 -21.31
CA GLY A 249 -10.41 -6.52 -20.65
C GLY A 249 -11.46 -7.56 -20.26
N ASP A 250 -11.16 -8.85 -20.38
CA ASP A 250 -12.05 -9.93 -20.02
C ASP A 250 -12.07 -10.19 -18.52
N LEU A 251 -13.10 -9.72 -17.84
CA LEU A 251 -13.34 -9.90 -16.42
C LEU A 251 -14.20 -11.14 -16.21
N VAL A 252 -13.71 -12.09 -15.41
CA VAL A 252 -14.42 -13.32 -15.06
C VAL A 252 -14.63 -13.41 -13.55
N CYS A 253 -15.79 -13.97 -13.17
CA CYS A 253 -16.05 -14.49 -11.85
C CYS A 253 -16.15 -16.01 -11.94
N LEU A 254 -15.30 -16.69 -11.19
CA LEU A 254 -15.21 -18.14 -11.16
C LEU A 254 -15.58 -18.67 -9.78
N ASP A 255 -16.11 -19.89 -9.75
CA ASP A 255 -16.21 -20.65 -8.52
C ASP A 255 -14.81 -21.06 -8.03
N ALA A 256 -14.45 -20.69 -6.81
CA ALA A 256 -13.10 -20.89 -6.27
C ALA A 256 -12.69 -22.37 -6.18
N LYS A 257 -13.65 -23.28 -5.91
CA LYS A 257 -13.38 -24.70 -5.75
C LYS A 257 -13.23 -25.42 -7.09
N SER A 258 -14.14 -25.15 -8.04
CA SER A 258 -14.25 -25.89 -9.31
C SER A 258 -13.68 -25.17 -10.52
N GLY A 259 -13.50 -23.85 -10.46
CA GLY A 259 -13.16 -23.03 -11.62
C GLY A 259 -14.34 -22.76 -12.55
N GLN A 260 -15.55 -23.25 -12.25
CA GLN A 260 -16.72 -23.01 -13.09
C GLN A 260 -16.98 -21.50 -13.21
N ARG A 261 -17.16 -21.02 -14.46
CA ARG A 261 -17.45 -19.61 -14.72
C ARG A 261 -18.88 -19.29 -14.28
N ARG A 262 -19.03 -18.33 -13.36
CA ARG A 262 -20.32 -17.83 -12.88
C ARG A 262 -20.84 -16.71 -13.77
N TRP A 263 -19.94 -15.79 -14.17
CA TRP A 263 -20.25 -14.75 -15.14
C TRP A 263 -18.96 -14.23 -15.82
N HIS A 264 -19.13 -13.51 -16.92
CA HIS A 264 -18.06 -12.89 -17.72
C HIS A 264 -18.52 -11.58 -18.31
N LYS A 265 -17.60 -10.59 -18.39
CA LYS A 265 -17.78 -9.31 -19.09
C LYS A 265 -16.48 -8.89 -19.73
N ASN A 266 -16.55 -8.26 -20.90
CA ASN A 266 -15.40 -7.55 -21.41
C ASN A 266 -15.58 -6.05 -21.09
N ILE A 267 -14.82 -5.54 -20.13
CA ILE A 267 -14.98 -4.18 -19.61
C ILE A 267 -14.63 -3.11 -20.64
N LEU A 268 -13.70 -3.37 -21.58
CA LEU A 268 -13.36 -2.44 -22.62
C LEU A 268 -14.48 -2.28 -23.65
N LYS A 269 -15.07 -3.41 -24.10
CA LYS A 269 -16.18 -3.42 -25.07
C LYS A 269 -17.45 -2.82 -24.48
N GLU A 270 -17.78 -3.20 -23.23
CA GLU A 270 -19.05 -2.81 -22.61
C GLU A 270 -19.08 -1.32 -22.19
N PHE A 271 -17.91 -0.76 -21.84
CA PHE A 271 -17.83 0.62 -21.33
C PHE A 271 -17.06 1.59 -22.24
N ASP A 272 -16.96 1.29 -23.53
CA ASP A 272 -16.25 2.10 -24.52
C ASP A 272 -14.82 2.48 -24.04
N GLY A 273 -14.17 1.52 -23.39
CA GLY A 273 -12.80 1.63 -22.92
C GLY A 273 -11.81 1.38 -24.05
N ARG A 274 -10.62 1.93 -23.91
CA ARG A 274 -9.52 1.70 -24.86
C ARG A 274 -8.37 1.00 -24.17
N ASN A 275 -7.94 -0.12 -24.74
CA ASN A 275 -6.77 -0.81 -24.22
C ASN A 275 -5.54 0.09 -24.23
N ILE A 276 -4.63 -0.16 -23.33
CA ILE A 276 -3.38 0.57 -23.15
C ILE A 276 -2.21 -0.28 -23.66
N THR A 277 -1.04 0.33 -23.85
CA THR A 277 0.10 -0.27 -24.58
C THR A 277 0.46 -1.67 -24.11
N TRP A 278 0.49 -1.90 -22.80
CA TRP A 278 0.84 -3.19 -22.22
C TRP A 278 -0.35 -3.97 -21.65
N GLY A 279 -1.57 -3.68 -22.15
CA GLY A 279 -2.80 -4.31 -21.71
C GLY A 279 -3.30 -3.85 -20.35
N ILE A 280 -4.53 -4.20 -20.00
CA ILE A 280 -5.07 -3.93 -18.66
C ILE A 280 -4.28 -4.74 -17.62
N CYS A 281 -3.82 -4.06 -16.57
CA CYS A 281 -2.99 -4.64 -15.51
C CYS A 281 -3.68 -4.67 -14.15
N GLU A 282 -4.79 -3.97 -14.03
CA GLU A 282 -5.53 -3.81 -12.78
C GLU A 282 -6.00 -5.15 -12.22
N SER A 283 -5.85 -5.31 -10.91
CA SER A 283 -6.45 -6.41 -10.15
C SER A 283 -7.81 -5.95 -9.62
N PRO A 284 -8.91 -6.67 -9.86
CA PRO A 284 -10.25 -6.28 -9.42
C PRO A 284 -10.30 -6.04 -7.92
N LEU A 285 -10.90 -4.92 -7.50
CA LEU A 285 -11.13 -4.63 -6.08
C LEU A 285 -12.54 -5.11 -5.71
N ILE A 286 -12.65 -5.88 -4.63
CA ILE A 286 -13.94 -6.29 -4.07
C ILE A 286 -14.23 -5.43 -2.84
N ASP A 287 -15.41 -4.83 -2.80
CA ASP A 287 -15.88 -4.03 -1.68
C ASP A 287 -17.39 -4.25 -1.46
N GLY A 288 -17.72 -4.94 -0.38
CA GLY A 288 -19.09 -5.33 -0.08
C GLY A 288 -19.69 -6.21 -1.18
N ASP A 289 -20.68 -5.71 -1.86
CA ASP A 289 -21.36 -6.37 -2.99
C ASP A 289 -20.79 -5.98 -4.38
N LYS A 290 -19.71 -5.19 -4.41
CA LYS A 290 -19.18 -4.57 -5.62
C LYS A 290 -17.87 -5.20 -6.08
N VAL A 291 -17.69 -5.26 -7.40
CA VAL A 291 -16.40 -5.41 -8.08
C VAL A 291 -16.08 -4.09 -8.75
N ILE A 292 -14.96 -3.48 -8.41
CA ILE A 292 -14.50 -2.20 -8.95
C ILE A 292 -13.41 -2.47 -9.98
N VAL A 293 -13.58 -1.90 -11.16
CA VAL A 293 -12.63 -1.96 -12.28
C VAL A 293 -12.57 -0.61 -13.02
N THR A 294 -11.47 -0.39 -13.72
CA THR A 294 -11.15 0.86 -14.43
C THR A 294 -11.04 0.60 -15.94
N PRO A 295 -12.15 0.54 -16.69
CA PRO A 295 -12.08 0.42 -18.15
C PRO A 295 -11.38 1.60 -18.82
N GLY A 296 -11.52 2.80 -18.28
CA GLY A 296 -10.99 4.03 -18.87
C GLY A 296 -11.68 4.40 -20.19
N GLY A 297 -11.80 5.68 -20.50
CA GLY A 297 -12.40 6.16 -21.73
C GLY A 297 -13.78 6.77 -21.56
N ARG A 298 -14.49 6.93 -22.69
CA ARG A 298 -15.72 7.75 -22.77
C ARG A 298 -16.93 7.15 -22.09
N GLY A 299 -17.08 5.84 -22.09
CA GLY A 299 -18.25 5.18 -21.52
C GLY A 299 -18.23 5.15 -20.00
N ALA A 300 -17.05 4.93 -19.42
CA ALA A 300 -16.78 5.05 -17.99
C ALA A 300 -15.28 5.07 -17.72
N THR A 301 -14.85 5.86 -16.72
CA THR A 301 -13.49 5.78 -16.19
C THR A 301 -13.39 4.64 -15.17
N VAL A 302 -14.30 4.60 -14.20
CA VAL A 302 -14.41 3.55 -13.17
C VAL A 302 -15.82 2.99 -13.16
N VAL A 303 -15.95 1.68 -12.90
CA VAL A 303 -17.24 0.98 -12.87
C VAL A 303 -17.33 0.14 -11.62
N ALA A 304 -18.50 0.16 -10.96
CA ALA A 304 -18.88 -0.85 -9.97
C ALA A 304 -19.87 -1.84 -10.58
N LEU A 305 -19.53 -3.10 -10.48
CA LEU A 305 -20.38 -4.21 -10.89
C LEU A 305 -20.85 -4.99 -9.66
N ASN A 306 -22.03 -5.55 -9.72
CA ASN A 306 -22.50 -6.49 -8.71
C ASN A 306 -21.64 -7.76 -8.75
N LYS A 307 -21.00 -8.10 -7.63
CA LYS A 307 -20.06 -9.23 -7.55
C LYS A 307 -20.71 -10.59 -7.84
N SER A 308 -22.02 -10.72 -7.66
CA SER A 308 -22.73 -12.00 -7.82
C SER A 308 -23.06 -12.33 -9.27
N ASN A 309 -23.38 -11.32 -10.09
CA ASN A 309 -23.89 -11.52 -11.45
C ASN A 309 -23.25 -10.61 -12.52
N GLY A 310 -22.36 -9.69 -12.12
CA GLY A 310 -21.70 -8.77 -13.05
C GLY A 310 -22.58 -7.61 -13.56
N SER A 311 -23.81 -7.42 -13.08
CA SER A 311 -24.64 -6.27 -13.48
C SER A 311 -24.02 -4.95 -13.01
N VAL A 312 -24.23 -3.88 -13.79
CA VAL A 312 -23.73 -2.55 -13.46
C VAL A 312 -24.48 -1.99 -12.26
N ILE A 313 -23.77 -1.58 -11.22
CA ILE A 313 -24.33 -0.80 -10.09
C ILE A 313 -24.26 0.69 -10.42
N TRP A 314 -23.06 1.16 -10.77
CA TRP A 314 -22.86 2.54 -11.22
C TRP A 314 -21.64 2.67 -12.15
N LYS A 315 -21.58 3.76 -12.88
CA LYS A 315 -20.48 4.18 -13.75
C LYS A 315 -20.02 5.57 -13.37
N SER A 316 -18.72 5.78 -13.27
CA SER A 316 -18.09 7.06 -13.01
C SER A 316 -17.31 7.54 -14.22
N ARG A 317 -17.35 8.85 -14.51
CA ARG A 317 -16.53 9.49 -15.53
C ARG A 317 -15.67 10.55 -14.89
N ALA A 318 -14.37 10.46 -15.06
CA ALA A 318 -13.43 11.53 -14.69
C ALA A 318 -13.31 12.55 -15.83
N PRO A 319 -12.99 13.81 -15.54
CA PRO A 319 -12.76 14.83 -16.55
C PRO A 319 -11.72 14.40 -17.58
N GLY A 320 -11.94 14.71 -18.86
CA GLY A 320 -11.04 14.36 -19.95
C GLY A 320 -11.06 12.90 -20.38
N ASP A 321 -11.96 12.08 -19.84
CA ASP A 321 -12.12 10.66 -20.18
C ASP A 321 -10.78 9.88 -20.20
N PRO A 322 -10.01 9.87 -19.09
CA PRO A 322 -8.69 9.26 -19.07
C PRO A 322 -8.77 7.76 -19.36
N LYS A 323 -7.76 7.24 -20.06
CA LYS A 323 -7.56 5.79 -20.18
C LYS A 323 -7.21 5.21 -18.80
N ALA A 324 -7.38 3.90 -18.66
CA ALA A 324 -6.84 3.18 -17.53
C ALA A 324 -5.33 3.47 -17.37
N GLY A 325 -4.84 3.45 -16.12
CA GLY A 325 -3.42 3.28 -15.83
C GLY A 325 -3.05 1.80 -15.75
N TYR A 326 -1.90 1.52 -15.17
CA TYR A 326 -1.46 0.15 -14.90
C TYR A 326 -1.59 -0.20 -13.41
N ALA A 327 -2.02 0.77 -12.60
CA ALA A 327 -2.24 0.63 -11.17
C ALA A 327 -3.57 -0.09 -10.87
N SER A 328 -3.68 -0.60 -9.67
CA SER A 328 -4.92 -1.17 -9.13
C SER A 328 -5.50 -0.24 -8.06
N ALA A 329 -6.82 -0.11 -8.05
CA ALA A 329 -7.53 0.75 -7.11
C ALA A 329 -7.36 0.30 -5.65
N ILE A 330 -7.37 1.28 -4.74
CA ILE A 330 -7.46 1.08 -3.30
C ILE A 330 -8.76 1.69 -2.76
N THR A 331 -9.17 1.27 -1.58
CA THR A 331 -10.28 1.88 -0.83
C THR A 331 -9.72 2.76 0.27
N VAL A 332 -10.25 3.97 0.40
CA VAL A 332 -9.93 4.87 1.51
C VAL A 332 -11.20 5.48 2.06
N GLU A 333 -11.17 5.87 3.34
CA GLU A 333 -12.29 6.57 3.98
C GLU A 333 -11.77 7.80 4.73
N VAL A 334 -12.36 8.96 4.46
CA VAL A 334 -11.99 10.23 5.09
C VAL A 334 -13.25 10.99 5.47
N GLY A 335 -13.41 11.28 6.77
CA GLY A 335 -14.55 12.00 7.31
C GLY A 335 -15.90 11.35 6.96
N GLY A 336 -15.96 10.01 6.98
CA GLY A 336 -17.16 9.22 6.66
C GLY A 336 -17.46 9.09 5.16
N VAL A 337 -16.59 9.62 4.29
CA VAL A 337 -16.71 9.44 2.83
C VAL A 337 -15.79 8.33 2.37
N ARG A 338 -16.38 7.15 2.09
CA ARG A 338 -15.68 6.00 1.48
C ARG A 338 -15.53 6.24 0.00
N GLN A 339 -14.31 6.02 -0.53
CA GLN A 339 -13.99 6.28 -1.92
C GLN A 339 -12.96 5.29 -2.46
N TYR A 340 -13.00 5.09 -3.78
CA TYR A 340 -12.01 4.33 -4.51
C TYR A 340 -11.01 5.29 -5.14
N VAL A 341 -9.74 5.00 -4.94
CA VAL A 341 -8.64 5.82 -5.47
C VAL A 341 -7.84 4.97 -6.45
N ASN A 342 -7.67 5.46 -7.67
CA ASN A 342 -6.87 4.79 -8.68
C ASN A 342 -5.98 5.75 -9.46
N PHE A 343 -4.85 5.24 -9.95
CA PHE A 343 -3.88 6.00 -10.74
C PHE A 343 -4.09 5.69 -12.22
N THR A 344 -4.83 6.57 -12.90
CA THR A 344 -5.14 6.49 -14.34
C THR A 344 -3.97 6.94 -15.21
N ALA A 345 -4.13 6.89 -16.53
CA ALA A 345 -3.14 7.42 -17.47
C ALA A 345 -2.91 8.93 -17.32
N SER A 346 -3.89 9.69 -16.81
CA SER A 346 -3.81 11.15 -16.68
C SER A 346 -3.48 11.64 -15.28
N GLY A 347 -3.72 10.82 -14.25
CA GLY A 347 -3.51 11.21 -12.86
C GLY A 347 -4.18 10.28 -11.85
N LEU A 348 -3.97 10.60 -10.61
CA LEU A 348 -4.68 9.99 -9.48
C LEU A 348 -6.08 10.56 -9.40
N ILE A 349 -7.08 9.71 -9.21
CA ILE A 349 -8.49 10.10 -9.08
C ILE A 349 -9.13 9.49 -7.85
N GLY A 350 -10.11 10.18 -7.28
CA GLY A 350 -10.99 9.69 -6.23
C GLY A 350 -12.45 9.65 -6.69
N VAL A 351 -13.13 8.52 -6.44
CA VAL A 351 -14.53 8.27 -6.82
C VAL A 351 -15.30 7.78 -5.61
N ARG A 352 -16.47 8.37 -5.31
CA ARG A 352 -17.28 7.96 -4.15
C ARG A 352 -17.78 6.53 -4.30
N ALA A 353 -17.58 5.71 -3.26
CA ALA A 353 -17.87 4.28 -3.31
C ALA A 353 -19.36 3.95 -3.43
N ASN A 354 -20.23 4.81 -2.91
CA ASN A 354 -21.66 4.56 -2.86
C ASN A 354 -22.33 4.67 -4.24
N ASP A 355 -22.02 5.69 -5.00
CA ASP A 355 -22.76 6.07 -6.22
C ASP A 355 -21.89 6.37 -7.44
N GLY A 356 -20.55 6.33 -7.29
CA GLY A 356 -19.63 6.58 -8.38
C GLY A 356 -19.43 8.05 -8.70
N GLU A 357 -19.84 8.98 -7.85
CA GLU A 357 -19.56 10.41 -8.07
C GLU A 357 -18.05 10.66 -8.10
N PHE A 358 -17.59 11.34 -9.15
CA PHE A 358 -16.22 11.82 -9.24
C PHE A 358 -15.99 12.90 -8.17
N LEU A 359 -14.95 12.75 -7.37
CA LEU A 359 -14.69 13.65 -6.23
C LEU A 359 -13.53 14.61 -6.51
N TRP A 360 -12.41 14.09 -6.98
CA TRP A 360 -11.18 14.87 -7.14
C TRP A 360 -10.17 14.17 -8.05
N GLU A 361 -9.19 14.94 -8.53
CA GLU A 361 -8.02 14.44 -9.25
C GLU A 361 -6.74 15.19 -8.86
N ASN A 362 -5.59 14.55 -9.06
CA ASN A 362 -4.27 15.17 -8.99
C ASN A 362 -3.35 14.50 -10.01
N SER A 363 -2.64 15.28 -10.83
CA SER A 363 -1.81 14.78 -11.92
C SER A 363 -0.30 15.00 -11.71
N SER A 364 0.13 15.51 -10.57
CA SER A 364 1.50 15.98 -10.32
C SER A 364 2.58 14.93 -10.49
N ALA A 365 2.30 13.65 -10.14
CA ALA A 365 3.22 12.55 -10.34
C ALA A 365 2.85 11.63 -11.51
N ALA A 366 1.93 12.05 -12.38
CA ALA A 366 1.60 11.30 -13.59
C ALA A 366 2.65 11.50 -14.68
N ASN A 367 2.97 10.44 -15.42
CA ASN A 367 3.77 10.50 -16.64
C ASN A 367 2.98 10.01 -17.85
N ARG A 368 3.47 10.29 -19.06
CA ARG A 368 2.78 9.93 -20.31
C ARG A 368 3.01 8.49 -20.76
N THR A 369 3.95 7.78 -20.12
CA THR A 369 4.36 6.43 -20.53
C THR A 369 3.58 5.37 -19.78
N ALA A 370 3.71 5.34 -18.44
CA ALA A 370 3.04 4.34 -17.61
C ALA A 370 2.96 4.78 -16.14
N ASN A 371 1.75 4.79 -15.61
CA ASN A 371 1.44 5.01 -14.21
C ASN A 371 1.08 3.66 -13.58
N CYS A 372 2.08 3.00 -12.94
CA CYS A 372 1.97 1.59 -12.56
C CYS A 372 1.77 1.37 -11.07
N SER A 373 2.38 2.22 -10.23
CA SER A 373 2.37 2.01 -8.78
C SER A 373 0.99 2.28 -8.19
N ALA A 374 0.46 1.32 -7.44
CA ALA A 374 -0.72 1.56 -6.63
C ALA A 374 -0.45 2.69 -5.61
N PRO A 375 -1.40 3.61 -5.42
CA PRO A 375 -1.27 4.63 -4.38
C PRO A 375 -1.24 4.00 -2.99
N VAL A 376 -0.65 4.69 -2.02
CA VAL A 376 -0.63 4.29 -0.61
C VAL A 376 -1.28 5.35 0.25
N PHE A 377 -2.08 4.93 1.23
CA PHE A 377 -2.85 5.80 2.11
C PHE A 377 -2.30 5.77 3.53
N HIS A 378 -2.16 6.95 4.14
CA HIS A 378 -1.72 7.11 5.52
C HIS A 378 -2.28 8.41 6.11
N GLU A 379 -3.00 8.36 7.21
CA GLU A 379 -3.50 9.54 7.96
C GLU A 379 -4.14 10.63 7.07
N ASN A 380 -5.14 10.28 6.27
CA ASN A 380 -5.80 11.17 5.29
C ASN A 380 -4.89 11.68 4.16
N HIS A 381 -3.66 11.16 4.03
CA HIS A 381 -2.75 11.47 2.94
C HIS A 381 -2.65 10.30 1.98
N ILE A 382 -2.49 10.61 0.70
CA ILE A 382 -2.19 9.61 -0.33
C ILE A 382 -0.88 10.01 -0.97
N PHE A 383 0.09 9.10 -0.88
CA PHE A 383 1.29 9.19 -1.69
C PHE A 383 1.14 8.31 -2.94
N TYR A 384 1.56 8.84 -4.07
CA TYR A 384 1.63 8.11 -5.33
C TYR A 384 2.86 8.56 -6.11
N GLY A 385 3.39 7.67 -6.95
CA GLY A 385 4.59 7.96 -7.70
C GLY A 385 4.66 7.18 -9.00
N SER A 386 5.47 7.67 -9.93
CA SER A 386 5.70 7.00 -11.19
C SER A 386 7.15 7.07 -11.61
N GLY A 387 7.58 6.07 -12.37
CA GLY A 387 8.92 5.98 -12.96
C GLY A 387 9.18 7.00 -14.06
N TYR A 388 10.10 6.67 -14.94
CA TYR A 388 10.49 7.50 -16.10
C TYR A 388 10.93 8.91 -15.70
N GLY A 389 11.68 9.04 -14.61
CA GLY A 389 12.20 10.30 -14.10
C GLY A 389 11.16 11.24 -13.48
N THR A 390 9.92 10.79 -13.28
CA THR A 390 8.84 11.66 -12.77
C THR A 390 8.97 11.94 -11.28
N GLY A 391 8.97 10.90 -10.44
CA GLY A 391 8.99 11.00 -8.98
C GLY A 391 7.61 10.79 -8.35
N GLY A 392 7.40 11.34 -7.15
CA GLY A 392 6.18 11.18 -6.39
C GLY A 392 5.51 12.48 -5.98
N ALA A 393 4.27 12.38 -5.52
CA ALA A 393 3.51 13.47 -4.91
C ALA A 393 2.67 12.94 -3.74
N CYS A 394 2.43 13.81 -2.78
CA CYS A 394 1.54 13.56 -1.65
C CYS A 394 0.37 14.53 -1.70
N VAL A 395 -0.83 14.00 -1.60
CA VAL A 395 -2.05 14.80 -1.46
C VAL A 395 -2.71 14.50 -0.13
N ARG A 396 -3.24 15.54 0.52
CA ARG A 396 -4.10 15.41 1.70
C ARG A 396 -5.55 15.43 1.26
N LEU A 397 -6.35 14.50 1.78
CA LEU A 397 -7.77 14.47 1.59
C LEU A 397 -8.47 15.20 2.72
N GLU A 398 -9.35 16.12 2.36
CA GLU A 398 -10.24 16.84 3.28
C GLU A 398 -11.69 16.53 2.93
N SER A 399 -12.50 16.23 3.93
CA SER A 399 -13.91 15.88 3.77
C SER A 399 -14.82 16.83 4.53
N ASN A 400 -15.99 17.10 3.95
CA ASN A 400 -17.11 17.78 4.63
C ASN A 400 -18.25 16.80 5.00
N GLY A 401 -17.98 15.48 4.99
CA GLY A 401 -18.95 14.43 5.27
C GLY A 401 -19.81 14.02 4.07
N LYS A 402 -19.77 14.77 2.96
CA LYS A 402 -20.50 14.47 1.71
C LYS A 402 -19.59 14.28 0.52
N THR A 403 -18.57 15.08 0.43
CA THR A 403 -17.55 15.03 -0.63
C THR A 403 -16.16 15.19 -0.04
N THR A 404 -15.15 14.90 -0.83
CA THR A 404 -13.75 15.11 -0.50
C THR A 404 -13.08 15.96 -1.56
N ARG A 405 -12.05 16.68 -1.16
CA ARG A 405 -11.10 17.35 -2.05
C ARG A 405 -9.69 16.85 -1.74
N ALA A 406 -8.83 16.88 -2.74
CA ALA A 406 -7.41 16.58 -2.60
C ALA A 406 -6.61 17.88 -2.69
N GLU A 407 -5.78 18.14 -1.68
CA GLU A 407 -4.83 19.24 -1.65
C GLU A 407 -3.41 18.69 -1.81
N GLU A 408 -2.65 19.19 -2.77
CA GLU A 408 -1.25 18.79 -2.93
C GLU A 408 -0.42 19.37 -1.79
N ILE A 409 0.22 18.49 -1.02
CA ILE A 409 1.10 18.88 0.10
C ILE A 409 2.52 19.07 -0.40
N TYR A 410 3.01 18.13 -1.21
CA TYR A 410 4.32 18.25 -1.85
C TYR A 410 4.41 17.38 -3.10
N LYS A 411 5.38 17.74 -3.93
CA LYS A 411 5.88 16.96 -5.05
C LYS A 411 7.38 16.75 -4.88
N THR A 412 7.87 15.58 -5.22
CA THR A 412 9.27 15.21 -5.08
C THR A 412 9.81 14.53 -6.33
N LYS A 413 11.10 14.71 -6.60
CA LYS A 413 11.83 13.93 -7.62
C LYS A 413 12.30 12.57 -7.11
N GLN A 414 12.09 12.29 -5.84
CA GLN A 414 12.34 10.99 -5.24
C GLN A 414 11.16 10.04 -5.44
N MET A 415 11.37 8.77 -5.16
CA MET A 415 10.38 7.71 -5.31
C MET A 415 9.83 7.61 -6.75
N LYS A 416 10.76 7.61 -7.71
CA LYS A 416 10.47 7.27 -9.10
C LYS A 416 10.11 5.80 -9.21
N ASN A 417 9.04 5.42 -8.51
CA ASN A 417 8.60 4.05 -8.39
C ASN A 417 7.92 3.60 -9.70
N HIS A 418 8.49 2.62 -10.36
CA HIS A 418 7.98 2.15 -11.64
C HIS A 418 6.80 1.21 -11.43
N HIS A 419 7.04 -0.07 -11.17
CA HIS A 419 5.99 -1.08 -10.96
C HIS A 419 6.12 -1.83 -9.63
N GLY A 420 7.12 -1.46 -8.83
CA GLY A 420 7.48 -2.19 -7.61
C GLY A 420 6.57 -1.96 -6.41
N GLY A 421 5.69 -0.97 -6.47
CA GLY A 421 4.84 -0.58 -5.34
C GLY A 421 5.63 0.05 -4.19
N MET A 422 4.88 0.48 -3.18
CA MET A 422 5.42 1.13 -2.00
C MET A 422 4.64 0.64 -0.78
N VAL A 423 5.26 0.64 0.40
CA VAL A 423 4.60 0.32 1.66
C VAL A 423 4.85 1.42 2.67
N VAL A 424 3.88 1.69 3.54
CA VAL A 424 4.04 2.64 4.65
C VAL A 424 4.08 1.86 5.95
N VAL A 425 5.15 2.03 6.71
CA VAL A 425 5.32 1.43 8.04
C VAL A 425 5.65 2.54 9.01
N ASP A 426 4.84 2.72 10.05
CA ASP A 426 5.04 3.74 11.11
C ASP A 426 5.26 5.17 10.57
N GLY A 427 4.57 5.56 9.49
CA GLY A 427 4.69 6.88 8.87
C GLY A 427 5.86 7.03 7.88
N PHE A 428 6.65 5.97 7.68
CA PHE A 428 7.73 5.95 6.70
C PHE A 428 7.34 5.14 5.48
N LEU A 429 7.56 5.72 4.30
CA LEU A 429 7.31 5.11 3.02
C LEU A 429 8.57 4.41 2.52
N TYR A 430 8.45 3.13 2.20
CA TYR A 430 9.51 2.32 1.59
C TYR A 430 9.13 1.93 0.17
N GLY A 431 10.06 2.07 -0.76
CA GLY A 431 9.87 1.67 -2.15
C GLY A 431 11.15 1.81 -2.96
N CYS A 432 11.17 1.22 -4.15
CA CYS A 432 12.31 1.38 -5.05
C CYS A 432 12.18 2.69 -5.84
N ASP A 433 13.12 3.62 -5.62
CA ASP A 433 13.33 4.83 -6.41
C ASP A 433 14.34 4.52 -7.52
N GLU A 434 13.84 4.07 -8.68
CA GLU A 434 14.67 3.46 -9.71
C GLU A 434 15.51 2.29 -9.13
N GLU A 435 16.83 2.41 -9.08
CA GLU A 435 17.74 1.35 -8.60
C GLU A 435 18.04 1.41 -7.10
N ARG A 436 17.33 2.24 -6.34
CA ARG A 436 17.59 2.42 -4.90
C ARG A 436 16.36 2.09 -4.07
N LEU A 437 16.53 1.24 -3.07
CA LEU A 437 15.55 1.15 -2.00
C LEU A 437 15.60 2.44 -1.19
N THR A 438 14.48 3.10 -1.06
CA THR A 438 14.37 4.42 -0.44
C THR A 438 13.39 4.37 0.71
N CYS A 439 13.79 4.93 1.84
CA CYS A 439 12.92 5.27 2.96
C CYS A 439 12.73 6.78 3.00
N LEU A 440 11.49 7.23 3.02
CA LEU A 440 11.15 8.64 3.20
C LEU A 440 10.00 8.81 4.20
N ASP A 441 9.96 9.95 4.87
CA ASP A 441 8.83 10.35 5.69
C ASP A 441 7.65 10.71 4.79
N VAL A 442 6.52 10.02 4.94
CA VAL A 442 5.39 10.11 3.99
C VAL A 442 4.70 11.46 4.02
N LEU A 443 4.69 12.15 5.15
CA LEU A 443 3.99 13.43 5.30
C LEU A 443 4.81 14.62 4.79
N SER A 444 6.14 14.56 4.92
CA SER A 444 7.05 15.65 4.50
C SER A 444 7.77 15.38 3.17
N GLY A 445 7.81 14.14 2.70
CA GLY A 445 8.59 13.74 1.53
C GLY A 445 10.10 13.74 1.74
N LYS A 446 10.56 13.91 2.97
CA LYS A 446 11.99 13.92 3.30
C LYS A 446 12.55 12.50 3.18
N VAL A 447 13.58 12.34 2.36
CA VAL A 447 14.36 11.11 2.31
C VAL A 447 15.13 10.94 3.62
N ILE A 448 14.96 9.78 4.24
CA ILE A 448 15.66 9.41 5.46
C ILE A 448 16.95 8.68 5.10
N TRP A 449 16.82 7.64 4.24
CA TRP A 449 17.97 6.92 3.71
C TRP A 449 17.66 6.33 2.34
N GLN A 450 18.72 6.01 1.59
CA GLN A 450 18.68 5.28 0.32
C GLN A 450 19.82 4.28 0.27
N ASP A 451 19.56 3.09 -0.25
CA ASP A 451 20.58 2.07 -0.52
C ASP A 451 20.41 1.48 -1.92
N ARG A 452 21.51 1.06 -2.55
CA ARG A 452 21.50 0.46 -3.88
C ARG A 452 21.09 -1.02 -3.87
N SER A 453 21.19 -1.69 -2.74
CA SER A 453 20.68 -3.05 -2.58
C SER A 453 19.16 -3.03 -2.33
N PRO A 454 18.41 -3.94 -2.91
CA PRO A 454 18.76 -4.93 -3.93
C PRO A 454 18.64 -4.40 -5.37
N GLY A 455 18.49 -3.10 -5.57
CA GLY A 455 18.25 -2.48 -6.86
C GLY A 455 16.77 -2.28 -7.16
N LYS A 456 16.44 -2.02 -8.43
CA LYS A 456 15.05 -1.82 -8.88
C LYS A 456 14.24 -3.10 -8.69
N GLY A 457 13.10 -3.01 -8.00
CA GLY A 457 12.31 -4.19 -7.68
C GLY A 457 10.95 -3.88 -7.09
N SER A 458 10.27 -4.93 -6.64
CA SER A 458 8.99 -4.88 -5.97
C SER A 458 9.10 -5.28 -4.50
N ILE A 459 8.18 -4.74 -3.67
CA ILE A 459 8.28 -4.78 -2.21
C ILE A 459 6.99 -5.30 -1.57
N THR A 460 7.14 -6.12 -0.52
CA THR A 460 6.07 -6.56 0.38
C THR A 460 6.59 -6.49 1.82
N PHE A 461 5.74 -6.04 2.74
CA PHE A 461 6.05 -5.99 4.17
C PHE A 461 5.39 -7.17 4.91
N ALA A 462 6.14 -7.81 5.82
CA ALA A 462 5.64 -8.85 6.72
C ALA A 462 6.44 -8.83 8.03
N ASP A 463 5.78 -8.87 9.17
CA ASP A 463 6.35 -9.07 10.52
C ASP A 463 7.59 -8.19 10.81
N GLY A 464 7.53 -6.89 10.43
CA GLY A 464 8.63 -5.94 10.65
C GLY A 464 9.72 -5.95 9.58
N LEU A 465 9.57 -6.77 8.53
CA LEU A 465 10.56 -6.98 7.47
C LEU A 465 10.00 -6.61 6.10
N LEU A 466 10.86 -6.12 5.23
CA LEU A 466 10.59 -5.86 3.83
C LEU A 466 11.20 -6.98 3.00
N ILE A 467 10.39 -7.63 2.18
CA ILE A 467 10.88 -8.56 1.17
C ILE A 467 10.92 -7.81 -0.15
N VAL A 468 12.11 -7.58 -0.66
CA VAL A 468 12.35 -6.82 -1.88
C VAL A 468 12.86 -7.76 -2.96
N ARG A 469 12.06 -7.92 -4.02
CA ARG A 469 12.44 -8.73 -5.19
C ARG A 469 12.98 -7.84 -6.28
N SER A 470 14.28 -7.94 -6.56
CA SER A 470 14.90 -7.21 -7.67
C SER A 470 14.33 -7.66 -9.02
N GLU A 471 14.15 -6.71 -9.92
CA GLU A 471 13.71 -6.95 -11.31
C GLU A 471 14.63 -7.91 -12.07
N ASN A 472 15.95 -7.82 -11.81
CA ASN A 472 16.98 -8.55 -12.54
C ASN A 472 17.77 -9.55 -11.69
N GLY A 473 17.49 -9.66 -10.42
CA GLY A 473 18.39 -10.39 -9.54
C GLY A 473 17.79 -10.92 -8.26
N PRO A 474 18.48 -10.67 -7.17
CA PRO A 474 18.21 -11.30 -5.90
C PRO A 474 16.87 -10.89 -5.27
N VAL A 475 16.47 -11.72 -4.31
CA VAL A 475 15.42 -11.41 -3.35
C VAL A 475 16.09 -11.12 -2.02
N THR A 476 15.81 -9.96 -1.45
CA THR A 476 16.49 -9.45 -0.25
C THR A 476 15.49 -9.23 0.87
N LEU A 477 15.85 -9.68 2.08
CA LEU A 477 15.15 -9.39 3.31
C LEU A 477 15.80 -8.18 3.97
N VAL A 478 15.01 -7.16 4.26
CA VAL A 478 15.48 -5.89 4.84
C VAL A 478 14.61 -5.57 6.05
N GLU A 479 15.20 -5.11 7.14
CA GLU A 479 14.43 -4.61 8.28
C GLU A 479 13.68 -3.33 7.90
N ALA A 480 12.40 -3.23 8.26
CA ALA A 480 11.64 -2.00 8.09
C ALA A 480 12.10 -0.96 9.15
N ASN A 481 13.27 -0.41 8.91
CA ASN A 481 13.99 0.48 9.83
C ASN A 481 14.03 1.89 9.26
N SER A 482 13.46 2.85 9.98
CA SER A 482 13.44 4.25 9.56
C SER A 482 14.74 5.01 9.82
N GLN A 483 15.78 4.38 10.35
CA GLN A 483 17.04 5.07 10.65
C GLN A 483 18.15 4.78 9.63
N GLN A 484 18.21 3.52 9.16
CA GLN A 484 19.22 3.06 8.22
C GLN A 484 18.78 1.81 7.49
N TYR A 485 19.43 1.50 6.39
CA TYR A 485 19.29 0.22 5.70
C TYR A 485 19.93 -0.89 6.53
N VAL A 486 19.18 -1.97 6.78
CA VAL A 486 19.67 -3.17 7.50
C VAL A 486 19.24 -4.41 6.74
N GLU A 487 20.18 -5.05 6.02
CA GLU A 487 19.96 -6.30 5.32
C GLU A 487 19.94 -7.48 6.31
N LYS A 488 18.96 -8.37 6.17
CA LYS A 488 18.76 -9.56 7.00
C LYS A 488 18.99 -10.87 6.23
N GLY A 489 19.30 -10.77 4.96
CA GLY A 489 19.62 -11.90 4.10
C GLY A 489 19.23 -11.65 2.66
N GLN A 490 19.90 -12.37 1.76
CA GLN A 490 19.69 -12.26 0.31
C GLN A 490 19.92 -13.61 -0.33
N PHE A 491 19.15 -13.93 -1.36
CA PHE A 491 19.38 -15.12 -2.19
C PHE A 491 18.99 -14.85 -3.64
N ASP A 492 19.58 -15.64 -4.54
CA ASP A 492 19.21 -15.64 -5.94
C ASP A 492 18.12 -16.66 -6.21
N GLN A 493 17.06 -16.21 -6.88
CA GLN A 493 16.02 -17.13 -7.33
C GLN A 493 16.62 -18.12 -8.36
N PRO A 494 16.51 -19.45 -8.13
CA PRO A 494 17.03 -20.44 -9.07
C PRO A 494 16.21 -20.45 -10.37
N ASN A 495 16.87 -20.84 -11.47
CA ASN A 495 16.23 -21.05 -12.78
C ASN A 495 15.36 -19.86 -13.26
N ARG A 496 15.85 -18.64 -13.03
CA ARG A 496 15.17 -17.44 -13.51
C ARG A 496 14.96 -17.45 -15.02
N SER A 497 13.79 -16.94 -15.43
CA SER A 497 13.58 -16.58 -16.83
C SER A 497 14.52 -15.43 -17.22
N ARG A 498 14.70 -15.21 -18.53
CA ARG A 498 15.44 -14.03 -19.03
C ARG A 498 14.60 -12.75 -19.03
N LYS A 499 13.35 -12.83 -18.54
CA LYS A 499 12.42 -11.70 -18.43
C LYS A 499 12.54 -11.02 -17.07
N ASN A 500 12.09 -9.78 -16.99
CA ASN A 500 12.07 -9.03 -15.75
C ASN A 500 11.11 -9.66 -14.73
N ALA A 501 11.47 -9.65 -13.46
CA ALA A 501 10.63 -10.16 -12.37
C ALA A 501 9.65 -9.10 -11.86
N TRP A 502 8.59 -8.82 -12.63
CA TRP A 502 7.61 -7.76 -12.28
C TRP A 502 6.46 -8.22 -11.37
N ALA A 503 6.27 -9.53 -11.22
CA ALA A 503 5.30 -10.04 -10.26
C ALA A 503 5.77 -9.76 -8.82
N TYR A 504 4.87 -9.21 -7.99
CA TYR A 504 5.18 -8.94 -6.59
C TYR A 504 5.55 -10.22 -5.83
N PRO A 505 6.51 -10.17 -4.89
CA PRO A 505 6.67 -11.22 -3.90
C PRO A 505 5.43 -11.24 -3.01
N VAL A 506 4.87 -12.41 -2.75
CA VAL A 506 3.69 -12.55 -1.90
C VAL A 506 4.06 -13.39 -0.69
N VAL A 507 3.73 -12.87 0.49
CA VAL A 507 3.84 -13.61 1.75
C VAL A 507 2.44 -14.01 2.21
N ALA A 508 2.26 -15.30 2.42
CA ALA A 508 1.02 -15.85 2.98
C ALA A 508 1.29 -17.15 3.73
N ASN A 509 0.65 -17.31 4.89
CA ASN A 509 0.70 -18.53 5.72
C ASN A 509 2.14 -19.00 6.01
N GLY A 510 3.07 -18.03 6.25
CA GLY A 510 4.47 -18.29 6.51
C GLY A 510 5.30 -18.70 5.29
N HIS A 511 4.76 -18.55 4.10
CA HIS A 511 5.44 -18.87 2.85
C HIS A 511 5.65 -17.65 1.97
N LEU A 512 6.75 -17.67 1.21
CA LEU A 512 7.05 -16.71 0.14
C LEU A 512 6.74 -17.35 -1.22
N TYR A 513 5.97 -16.64 -2.03
CA TYR A 513 5.63 -17.04 -3.39
C TYR A 513 6.28 -16.09 -4.39
N LEU A 514 7.07 -16.65 -5.32
CA LEU A 514 7.77 -15.93 -6.38
C LEU A 514 7.33 -16.43 -7.75
N ARG A 515 6.58 -15.62 -8.48
CA ARG A 515 6.16 -15.93 -9.85
C ARG A 515 7.20 -15.41 -10.86
N ASP A 516 7.66 -16.26 -11.77
CA ASP A 516 8.56 -15.91 -12.88
C ASP A 516 8.12 -16.61 -14.16
N GLN A 517 7.38 -15.91 -14.99
CA GLN A 517 6.80 -16.43 -16.23
C GLN A 517 6.02 -17.74 -16.00
N GLU A 518 6.46 -18.85 -16.54
CA GLU A 518 5.80 -20.15 -16.40
C GLU A 518 5.90 -20.79 -15.02
N THR A 519 6.80 -20.28 -14.18
CA THR A 519 7.17 -20.92 -12.92
C THR A 519 6.66 -20.12 -11.71
N LEU A 520 6.14 -20.83 -10.72
CA LEU A 520 5.86 -20.32 -9.38
C LEU A 520 6.67 -21.11 -8.36
N LEU A 521 7.43 -20.40 -7.54
CA LEU A 521 8.24 -20.97 -6.47
C LEU A 521 7.61 -20.65 -5.12
N CYS A 522 7.61 -21.63 -4.22
CA CYS A 522 7.17 -21.50 -2.83
C CYS A 522 8.32 -21.82 -1.89
N TYR A 523 8.56 -20.94 -0.91
CA TYR A 523 9.59 -21.07 0.11
C TYR A 523 8.96 -20.97 1.51
N ASP A 524 9.47 -21.73 2.48
CA ASP A 524 9.11 -21.58 3.89
C ASP A 524 9.94 -20.44 4.51
N LEU A 525 9.26 -19.45 5.07
CA LEU A 525 9.88 -18.28 5.72
C LEU A 525 10.06 -18.42 7.24
N ARG A 526 9.55 -19.47 7.84
CA ARG A 526 9.55 -19.68 9.31
C ARG A 526 10.83 -20.32 9.83
N GLN A 527 11.79 -20.65 8.96
CA GLN A 527 13.04 -21.36 9.29
C GLN A 527 14.28 -20.55 8.95
#